data_a16a6fc621b24d5025cd5f8c05f6e900
#
_entry.id   a16a6fc621b24d5025cd5f8c05f6e900
#
_cell.length_a   1.000
_cell.length_b   1.000
_cell.length_c   1.000
_cell.angle_alpha   90.00
_cell.angle_beta   90.00
_cell.angle_gamma   90.00
#
_symmetry.space_group_name_H-M   'P 1'
#
loop_
_entity.id
_entity.type
_entity.pdbx_description
1 polymer ?
#
loop_
_entity_poly.entity_id
_entity_poly.type
_entity_poly.pdbx_seq_one_letter_code
_entity_poly.pdbx_strand_id
1 'polypeptide(L)'
;SEKFDAIYTIYGEGDTNSNPSAYQIGTNNIHLYASNDLQEWTRIASLKQGNIYTYAIEQGNWQYRYIKLVDLSENSSLSEIGFLKEDHTGFLPISILRDKQKDGPYPGSLLIDEQDKLVLSPTYYDQAYFDEIYHVRNAWEIANGQYMYANVHPLLGTNIIALSIRLFGMNPLSWRLPGAIAGVLMLPVLYGILKLLFKRNDLSLIGSFLLAADFMHITTSRIATLEPFSILFILCSFYWMFKYCMSSFYTLPMQKGIIYLLLSGIFMGISISAKWTGCYAAVGLAIMLFTNWIQRYLEYKK
;
A
#
# COMPACT_ATOMS: atom_id res chain seq x y z
N SER A 1 -39.62 -12.32 3.68
CA SER A 1 -38.56 -11.35 4.05
C SER A 1 -37.72 -11.96 5.16
N GLU A 2 -36.43 -12.09 4.92
CA GLU A 2 -35.49 -12.51 5.93
C GLU A 2 -35.04 -11.29 6.73
N LYS A 3 -34.63 -11.51 7.99
CA LYS A 3 -34.08 -10.45 8.83
C LYS A 3 -32.59 -10.31 8.63
N PHE A 4 -32.10 -9.07 8.70
CA PHE A 4 -30.69 -8.75 8.71
C PHE A 4 -30.42 -7.59 9.69
N ASP A 5 -29.24 -7.61 10.28
CA ASP A 5 -28.83 -6.69 11.34
C ASP A 5 -27.64 -5.82 10.99
N ALA A 6 -26.98 -6.09 9.88
CA ALA A 6 -25.92 -5.24 9.37
C ALA A 6 -25.89 -5.18 7.85
N ILE A 7 -25.49 -4.02 7.34
CA ILE A 7 -25.23 -3.75 5.93
C ILE A 7 -23.74 -3.53 5.79
N TYR A 8 -23.12 -4.37 4.99
CA TYR A 8 -21.68 -4.32 4.67
C TYR A 8 -21.49 -3.68 3.30
N THR A 9 -20.57 -2.78 3.22
CA THR A 9 -20.17 -2.15 1.95
C THR A 9 -18.67 -2.13 1.82
N ILE A 10 -18.18 -2.48 0.63
CA ILE A 10 -16.77 -2.30 0.25
C ILE A 10 -16.71 -1.20 -0.78
N TYR A 11 -15.78 -0.27 -0.58
CA TYR A 11 -15.56 0.83 -1.50
C TYR A 11 -14.36 0.53 -2.39
N GLY A 12 -14.58 0.66 -3.68
CA GLY A 12 -13.57 0.62 -4.71
C GLY A 12 -13.08 2.02 -5.04
N GLU A 13 -12.60 2.18 -6.25
CA GLU A 13 -12.15 3.44 -6.79
C GLU A 13 -13.28 4.10 -7.61
N GLY A 14 -13.52 5.38 -7.38
CA GLY A 14 -14.37 6.20 -8.26
C GLY A 14 -13.66 6.52 -9.58
N ASP A 15 -14.39 6.96 -10.59
CA ASP A 15 -13.81 7.40 -11.86
C ASP A 15 -12.90 8.63 -11.65
N THR A 16 -11.58 8.39 -11.63
CA THR A 16 -10.56 9.43 -11.46
C THR A 16 -10.27 10.19 -12.75
N ASN A 17 -10.69 9.66 -13.90
CA ASN A 17 -10.42 10.29 -15.20
C ASN A 17 -11.26 11.58 -15.40
N SER A 18 -12.43 11.68 -14.74
CA SER A 18 -13.31 12.83 -14.88
C SER A 18 -12.96 13.99 -13.95
N ASN A 19 -12.60 13.75 -12.70
CA ASN A 19 -12.17 14.79 -11.74
C ASN A 19 -11.60 14.18 -10.45
N PRO A 20 -10.28 14.19 -10.24
CA PRO A 20 -9.68 13.66 -9.00
C PRO A 20 -10.13 14.35 -7.71
N SER A 21 -10.60 15.61 -7.80
CA SER A 21 -11.12 16.36 -6.65
C SER A 21 -12.58 16.05 -6.33
N ALA A 22 -13.29 15.32 -7.17
CA ALA A 22 -14.70 14.98 -6.97
C ALA A 22 -14.90 13.75 -6.04
N TYR A 23 -13.84 13.04 -5.68
CA TYR A 23 -13.90 11.93 -4.74
C TYR A 23 -14.16 12.45 -3.32
N GLN A 24 -15.40 12.46 -2.90
CA GLN A 24 -15.83 13.00 -1.62
C GLN A 24 -15.93 11.92 -0.55
N ILE A 25 -14.80 11.55 0.03
CA ILE A 25 -14.77 10.64 1.19
C ILE A 25 -15.61 11.23 2.33
N GLY A 26 -16.45 10.40 2.92
CA GLY A 26 -17.24 10.76 4.09
C GLY A 26 -18.58 11.44 3.78
N THR A 27 -18.97 11.58 2.52
CA THR A 27 -20.31 12.04 2.15
C THR A 27 -21.34 10.92 2.24
N ASN A 28 -22.56 11.24 2.66
CA ASN A 28 -23.67 10.29 2.76
C ASN A 28 -24.57 10.35 1.52
N ASN A 29 -23.98 10.17 0.33
CA ASN A 29 -24.71 10.35 -0.93
C ASN A 29 -25.40 9.08 -1.44
N ILE A 30 -25.07 7.91 -0.86
CA ILE A 30 -25.68 6.64 -1.22
C ILE A 30 -26.78 6.32 -0.20
N HIS A 31 -28.01 6.26 -0.66
CA HIS A 31 -29.16 5.99 0.18
C HIS A 31 -29.75 4.61 -0.10
N LEU A 32 -30.02 3.86 0.95
CA LEU A 32 -30.75 2.60 0.87
C LEU A 32 -32.18 2.80 1.32
N TYR A 33 -33.09 2.39 0.47
CA TYR A 33 -34.53 2.32 0.74
C TYR A 33 -34.97 0.87 0.73
N ALA A 34 -35.90 0.53 1.58
CA ALA A 34 -36.44 -0.82 1.72
C ALA A 34 -37.96 -0.83 1.56
N SER A 35 -38.48 -1.93 1.02
CA SER A 35 -39.90 -2.14 0.79
C SER A 35 -40.27 -3.62 0.91
N ASN A 36 -41.53 -3.91 1.21
CA ASN A 36 -42.08 -5.27 1.16
C ASN A 36 -43.02 -5.49 -0.03
N ASP A 37 -43.51 -4.42 -0.66
CA ASP A 37 -44.57 -4.44 -1.68
C ASP A 37 -44.18 -3.72 -3.01
N LEU A 38 -42.98 -3.11 -3.05
CA LEU A 38 -42.50 -2.26 -4.16
C LEU A 38 -43.25 -0.94 -4.37
N GLN A 39 -44.21 -0.60 -3.48
CA GLN A 39 -44.99 0.62 -3.57
C GLN A 39 -44.48 1.64 -2.55
N GLU A 40 -44.49 1.28 -1.27
CA GLU A 40 -43.98 2.12 -0.21
C GLU A 40 -42.50 1.85 0.09
N TRP A 41 -41.71 2.90 0.11
CA TRP A 41 -40.28 2.85 0.30
C TRP A 41 -39.83 3.66 1.51
N THR A 42 -39.21 3.00 2.47
CA THR A 42 -38.66 3.64 3.67
C THR A 42 -37.14 3.71 3.56
N ARG A 43 -36.56 4.86 3.82
CA ARG A 43 -35.09 4.98 3.89
C ARG A 43 -34.57 4.32 5.14
N ILE A 44 -33.75 3.29 5.00
CA ILE A 44 -33.19 2.50 6.10
C ILE A 44 -31.76 2.87 6.45
N ALA A 45 -30.96 3.33 5.48
CA ALA A 45 -29.59 3.74 5.70
C ALA A 45 -29.16 4.85 4.73
N SER A 46 -28.16 5.59 5.15
CA SER A 46 -27.41 6.52 4.29
C SER A 46 -25.94 6.14 4.42
N LEU A 47 -25.42 5.47 3.40
CA LEU A 47 -24.07 4.93 3.42
C LEU A 47 -23.06 6.05 3.29
N LYS A 48 -22.09 6.03 4.18
CA LYS A 48 -20.97 6.96 4.17
C LYS A 48 -19.88 6.43 3.24
N GLN A 49 -19.49 7.22 2.27
CA GLN A 49 -18.43 6.83 1.34
C GLN A 49 -17.09 6.61 2.06
N GLY A 50 -16.52 5.42 1.91
CA GLY A 50 -15.24 5.02 2.50
C GLY A 50 -14.05 5.23 1.56
N ASN A 51 -12.89 4.81 2.04
CA ASN A 51 -11.67 4.75 1.23
C ASN A 51 -11.65 3.48 0.36
N ILE A 52 -10.75 3.48 -0.64
CA ILE A 52 -10.56 2.32 -1.49
C ILE A 52 -10.27 1.06 -0.64
N TYR A 53 -10.93 -0.02 -1.02
CA TYR A 53 -10.78 -1.34 -0.43
C TYR A 53 -10.90 -1.35 1.11
N THR A 54 -11.90 -0.61 1.61
CA THR A 54 -12.25 -0.59 3.02
C THR A 54 -13.70 -0.99 3.22
N TYR A 55 -13.96 -1.68 4.35
CA TYR A 55 -15.31 -1.99 4.77
C TYR A 55 -15.95 -0.81 5.49
N ALA A 56 -17.23 -0.57 5.20
CA ALA A 56 -18.11 0.17 6.09
C ALA A 56 -19.29 -0.72 6.49
N ILE A 57 -19.65 -0.65 7.77
CA ILE A 57 -20.67 -1.53 8.35
C ILE A 57 -21.69 -0.64 9.05
N GLU A 58 -22.92 -0.67 8.56
CA GLU A 58 -24.06 0.00 9.20
C GLU A 58 -24.88 -1.04 9.95
N GLN A 59 -25.02 -0.87 11.26
CA GLN A 59 -25.78 -1.77 12.13
C GLN A 59 -27.23 -1.30 12.29
N GLY A 60 -28.16 -2.24 12.34
CA GLY A 60 -29.58 -1.97 12.54
C GLY A 60 -30.35 -3.27 12.72
N ASN A 61 -31.67 -3.20 12.60
CA ASN A 61 -32.54 -4.37 12.64
C ASN A 61 -33.63 -4.16 11.59
N TRP A 62 -33.53 -4.90 10.51
CA TRP A 62 -34.40 -4.72 9.36
C TRP A 62 -35.00 -6.05 8.90
N GLN A 63 -36.23 -5.97 8.40
CA GLN A 63 -36.93 -7.11 7.81
C GLN A 63 -37.69 -6.67 6.57
N TYR A 64 -37.01 -6.70 5.43
CA TYR A 64 -37.56 -6.28 4.16
C TYR A 64 -37.30 -7.31 3.05
N ARG A 65 -38.11 -7.27 2.00
CA ARG A 65 -37.97 -8.14 0.84
C ARG A 65 -37.18 -7.48 -0.30
N TYR A 66 -37.31 -6.18 -0.44
CA TYR A 66 -36.71 -5.42 -1.52
C TYR A 66 -35.88 -4.28 -0.96
N ILE A 67 -34.71 -4.10 -1.54
CA ILE A 67 -33.80 -3.00 -1.25
C ILE A 67 -33.59 -2.22 -2.53
N LYS A 68 -33.63 -0.90 -2.45
CA LYS A 68 -33.34 0.02 -3.52
C LYS A 68 -32.15 0.90 -3.13
N LEU A 69 -31.08 0.79 -3.87
CA LEU A 69 -29.92 1.67 -3.75
C LEU A 69 -30.11 2.87 -4.68
N VAL A 70 -29.94 4.07 -4.12
CA VAL A 70 -29.98 5.34 -4.85
C VAL A 70 -28.69 6.08 -4.56
N ASP A 71 -27.90 6.26 -5.59
CA ASP A 71 -26.70 7.08 -5.55
C ASP A 71 -27.04 8.48 -6.05
N LEU A 72 -26.77 9.49 -5.23
CA LEU A 72 -26.96 10.89 -5.54
C LEU A 72 -25.66 11.59 -5.94
N SER A 73 -24.53 10.88 -5.91
CA SER A 73 -23.25 11.40 -6.34
C SER A 73 -22.99 11.09 -7.82
N GLU A 74 -22.23 11.95 -8.47
CA GLU A 74 -21.74 11.69 -9.83
C GLU A 74 -20.57 10.71 -9.85
N ASN A 75 -19.93 10.46 -8.69
CA ASN A 75 -18.70 9.69 -8.54
C ASN A 75 -18.73 8.82 -7.29
N SER A 76 -19.62 7.84 -7.23
CA SER A 76 -19.57 6.84 -6.17
C SER A 76 -18.60 5.71 -6.50
N SER A 77 -18.03 5.14 -5.47
CA SER A 77 -17.06 4.06 -5.59
C SER A 77 -17.46 2.80 -4.83
N LEU A 78 -18.76 2.56 -4.68
CA LEU A 78 -19.26 1.34 -4.05
C LEU A 78 -18.96 0.14 -4.97
N SER A 79 -18.17 -0.81 -4.46
CA SER A 79 -17.78 -2.01 -5.21
C SER A 79 -18.64 -3.21 -4.87
N GLU A 80 -18.95 -3.40 -3.58
CA GLU A 80 -19.70 -4.57 -3.14
C GLU A 80 -20.63 -4.21 -1.99
N ILE A 81 -21.79 -4.87 -1.91
CA ILE A 81 -22.77 -4.72 -0.81
C ILE A 81 -23.25 -6.09 -0.34
N GLY A 82 -23.33 -6.28 0.99
CA GLY A 82 -23.88 -7.49 1.60
C GLY A 82 -24.77 -7.18 2.78
N PHE A 83 -25.71 -8.08 3.05
CA PHE A 83 -26.65 -7.98 4.16
C PHE A 83 -26.43 -9.16 5.10
N LEU A 84 -25.92 -8.88 6.31
CA LEU A 84 -25.60 -9.90 7.29
C LEU A 84 -26.88 -10.44 7.92
N LYS A 85 -27.03 -11.76 7.97
CA LYS A 85 -28.15 -12.41 8.65
C LYS A 85 -28.14 -12.11 10.15
N GLU A 86 -29.33 -12.06 10.77
CA GLU A 86 -29.50 -11.85 12.20
C GLU A 86 -28.75 -12.89 13.06
N ASP A 87 -28.58 -14.11 12.56
CA ASP A 87 -27.86 -15.20 13.24
C ASP A 87 -26.32 -15.14 13.02
N HIS A 88 -25.83 -14.17 12.28
CA HIS A 88 -24.40 -13.95 11.92
C HIS A 88 -23.73 -15.17 11.25
N THR A 89 -24.49 -16.08 10.67
CA THR A 89 -23.94 -17.27 10.00
C THR A 89 -23.46 -17.01 8.59
N GLY A 90 -23.83 -15.88 7.99
CA GLY A 90 -23.45 -15.50 6.62
C GLY A 90 -24.27 -14.33 6.11
N PHE A 91 -24.04 -13.99 4.86
CA PHE A 91 -24.81 -12.95 4.17
C PHE A 91 -26.08 -13.53 3.54
N LEU A 92 -27.10 -12.68 3.40
CA LEU A 92 -28.32 -13.04 2.68
C LEU A 92 -28.03 -13.16 1.19
N PRO A 93 -28.51 -14.20 0.51
CA PRO A 93 -28.42 -14.27 -0.94
C PRO A 93 -29.28 -13.17 -1.57
N ILE A 94 -28.68 -12.35 -2.41
CA ILE A 94 -29.33 -11.23 -3.10
C ILE A 94 -29.28 -11.41 -4.61
N SER A 95 -30.26 -10.83 -5.29
CA SER A 95 -30.33 -10.81 -6.74
C SER A 95 -30.87 -9.47 -7.22
N ILE A 96 -30.48 -9.06 -8.41
CA ILE A 96 -30.95 -7.82 -9.01
C ILE A 96 -32.29 -8.04 -9.65
N LEU A 97 -33.30 -7.29 -9.19
CA LEU A 97 -34.62 -7.26 -9.79
C LEU A 97 -34.68 -6.26 -10.96
N ARG A 98 -34.05 -5.09 -10.78
CA ARG A 98 -34.04 -4.02 -11.77
C ARG A 98 -32.74 -3.21 -11.67
N ASP A 99 -32.04 -3.12 -12.79
CA ASP A 99 -30.84 -2.31 -12.92
C ASP A 99 -31.11 -1.19 -13.96
N LYS A 100 -30.98 0.06 -13.52
CA LYS A 100 -31.12 1.23 -14.41
C LYS A 100 -29.82 1.55 -15.16
N GLN A 101 -28.70 0.98 -14.72
CA GLN A 101 -27.37 1.18 -15.33
C GLN A 101 -26.88 -0.07 -16.07
N LYS A 102 -27.76 -1.03 -16.38
CA LYS A 102 -27.40 -2.31 -17.00
C LYS A 102 -26.52 -2.19 -18.24
N ASP A 103 -26.76 -1.18 -19.04
CA ASP A 103 -26.03 -0.92 -20.29
C ASP A 103 -24.93 0.15 -20.12
N GLY A 104 -24.67 0.60 -18.89
CA GLY A 104 -23.61 1.55 -18.53
C GLY A 104 -22.25 0.87 -18.32
N PRO A 105 -21.19 1.65 -18.17
CA PRO A 105 -19.85 1.13 -17.91
C PRO A 105 -19.71 0.41 -16.55
N TYR A 106 -20.60 0.69 -15.62
CA TYR A 106 -20.65 0.12 -14.27
C TYR A 106 -22.06 -0.39 -13.96
N PRO A 107 -22.45 -1.56 -14.49
CA PRO A 107 -23.77 -2.14 -14.20
C PRO A 107 -23.89 -2.52 -12.72
N GLY A 108 -25.09 -2.45 -12.17
CA GLY A 108 -25.38 -2.77 -10.79
C GLY A 108 -25.09 -4.22 -10.41
N SER A 109 -24.90 -5.11 -11.39
CA SER A 109 -24.45 -6.48 -11.16
C SER A 109 -23.08 -6.57 -10.52
N LEU A 110 -22.19 -5.58 -10.73
CA LEU A 110 -20.89 -5.50 -10.09
C LEU A 110 -20.95 -5.18 -8.58
N LEU A 111 -22.12 -4.87 -8.05
CA LEU A 111 -22.32 -4.65 -6.61
C LEU A 111 -22.58 -5.95 -5.83
N ILE A 112 -22.75 -7.07 -6.52
CA ILE A 112 -23.13 -8.35 -5.91
C ILE A 112 -22.41 -9.55 -6.56
N ASP A 113 -21.37 -9.32 -7.33
CA ASP A 113 -20.64 -10.38 -8.06
C ASP A 113 -19.56 -11.08 -7.21
N GLU A 114 -19.18 -10.48 -6.08
CA GLU A 114 -18.15 -11.00 -5.18
C GLU A 114 -18.66 -11.31 -3.76
N GLN A 115 -19.94 -11.73 -3.63
CA GLN A 115 -20.59 -12.04 -2.33
C GLN A 115 -19.84 -13.11 -1.52
N ASP A 116 -19.15 -14.03 -2.19
CA ASP A 116 -18.32 -15.07 -1.57
C ASP A 116 -17.01 -14.53 -0.96
N LYS A 117 -16.61 -13.32 -1.33
CA LYS A 117 -15.41 -12.64 -0.80
C LYS A 117 -15.70 -11.75 0.39
N LEU A 118 -16.96 -11.53 0.72
CA LEU A 118 -17.34 -10.72 1.88
C LEU A 118 -16.94 -11.43 3.19
N VAL A 119 -16.25 -10.69 4.07
CA VAL A 119 -15.78 -11.19 5.35
C VAL A 119 -16.73 -10.80 6.47
N LEU A 120 -17.19 -11.79 7.25
CA LEU A 120 -18.16 -11.59 8.35
C LEU A 120 -17.65 -10.66 9.46
N SER A 121 -16.35 -10.69 9.72
CA SER A 121 -15.69 -9.85 10.73
C SER A 121 -14.41 -9.29 10.16
N PRO A 122 -14.49 -8.24 9.31
CA PRO A 122 -13.33 -7.70 8.65
C PRO A 122 -12.35 -7.10 9.65
N THR A 123 -11.08 -7.40 9.45
CA THR A 123 -9.95 -6.92 10.23
C THR A 123 -9.00 -6.11 9.34
N TYR A 124 -7.90 -5.62 9.90
CA TYR A 124 -6.83 -4.99 9.12
C TYR A 124 -6.16 -5.95 8.10
N TYR A 125 -6.38 -7.26 8.22
CA TYR A 125 -5.87 -8.24 7.24
C TYR A 125 -6.73 -8.31 5.98
N ASP A 126 -7.97 -7.86 6.05
CA ASP A 126 -8.97 -8.03 5.00
C ASP A 126 -9.21 -6.75 4.19
N GLN A 127 -8.63 -5.64 4.61
CA GLN A 127 -8.83 -4.31 4.01
C GLN A 127 -7.58 -3.45 4.02
N ALA A 128 -7.57 -2.33 3.28
CA ALA A 128 -6.51 -1.34 3.31
C ALA A 128 -6.45 -0.63 4.68
N TYR A 129 -5.25 -0.38 5.17
CA TYR A 129 -5.01 0.20 6.49
C TYR A 129 -3.94 1.28 6.44
N PHE A 130 -4.12 2.37 7.18
CA PHE A 130 -3.19 3.49 7.30
C PHE A 130 -2.87 4.10 5.93
N ASP A 131 -1.60 4.32 5.60
CA ASP A 131 -1.18 4.90 4.31
C ASP A 131 -1.42 3.97 3.11
N GLU A 132 -1.80 2.70 3.33
CA GLU A 132 -2.20 1.80 2.26
C GLU A 132 -3.33 2.37 1.41
N ILE A 133 -4.26 3.11 2.03
CA ILE A 133 -5.39 3.74 1.33
C ILE A 133 -4.94 4.67 0.19
N TYR A 134 -3.74 5.26 0.28
CA TYR A 134 -3.15 6.11 -0.76
C TYR A 134 -2.24 5.31 -1.70
N HIS A 135 -1.34 4.50 -1.14
CA HIS A 135 -0.33 3.80 -1.93
C HIS A 135 -0.92 2.64 -2.73
N VAL A 136 -1.84 1.89 -2.15
CA VAL A 136 -2.54 0.81 -2.84
C VAL A 136 -3.45 1.35 -3.93
N ARG A 137 -4.16 2.45 -3.66
CA ARG A 137 -4.98 3.14 -4.66
C ARG A 137 -4.13 3.58 -5.85
N ASN A 138 -3.07 4.35 -5.62
CA ASN A 138 -2.17 4.79 -6.68
C ASN A 138 -1.57 3.60 -7.46
N ALA A 139 -1.23 2.51 -6.76
CA ALA A 139 -0.69 1.31 -7.38
C ALA A 139 -1.73 0.60 -8.27
N TRP A 140 -2.99 0.54 -7.83
CA TRP A 140 -4.08 0.00 -8.62
C TRP A 140 -4.37 0.87 -9.86
N GLU A 141 -4.41 2.19 -9.70
CA GLU A 141 -4.56 3.16 -10.79
C GLU A 141 -3.47 2.95 -11.86
N ILE A 142 -2.19 2.87 -11.44
CA ILE A 142 -1.06 2.58 -12.34
C ILE A 142 -1.23 1.20 -13.00
N ALA A 143 -1.64 0.18 -12.24
CA ALA A 143 -1.84 -1.17 -12.77
C ALA A 143 -2.89 -1.20 -13.89
N ASN A 144 -3.90 -0.33 -13.82
CA ASN A 144 -4.97 -0.21 -14.80
C ASN A 144 -4.76 0.91 -15.85
N GLY A 145 -3.61 1.59 -15.83
CA GLY A 145 -3.30 2.64 -16.80
C GLY A 145 -4.08 3.95 -16.57
N GLN A 146 -4.53 4.17 -15.35
CA GLN A 146 -5.27 5.37 -14.95
C GLN A 146 -4.32 6.43 -14.36
N TYR A 147 -4.81 7.67 -14.24
CA TYR A 147 -4.09 8.74 -13.55
C TYR A 147 -4.13 8.51 -12.04
N MET A 148 -2.99 8.74 -11.38
CA MET A 148 -2.89 8.60 -9.93
C MET A 148 -3.66 9.68 -9.18
N TYR A 149 -4.38 9.27 -8.15
CA TYR A 149 -5.07 10.16 -7.21
C TYR A 149 -4.12 11.13 -6.49
N ALA A 150 -2.97 10.62 -6.02
CA ALA A 150 -2.01 11.39 -5.25
C ALA A 150 -0.59 11.25 -5.79
N ASN A 151 -0.08 12.31 -6.43
CA ASN A 151 1.28 12.36 -6.96
C ASN A 151 2.21 13.12 -5.99
N VAL A 152 2.37 12.61 -4.76
CA VAL A 152 3.19 13.24 -3.72
C VAL A 152 4.60 12.68 -3.67
N HIS A 153 4.76 11.40 -4.01
CA HIS A 153 6.04 10.68 -3.94
C HIS A 153 6.52 10.23 -5.33
N PRO A 154 7.84 9.99 -5.49
CA PRO A 154 8.37 9.36 -6.67
C PRO A 154 7.78 7.96 -6.91
N LEU A 155 7.73 7.53 -8.17
CA LEU A 155 6.87 6.44 -8.62
C LEU A 155 7.39 5.03 -8.34
N LEU A 156 8.69 4.84 -8.08
CA LEU A 156 9.29 3.50 -8.08
C LEU A 156 8.64 2.57 -7.04
N GLY A 157 8.46 3.05 -5.82
CA GLY A 157 7.84 2.24 -4.76
C GLY A 157 6.41 1.84 -5.11
N THR A 158 5.62 2.78 -5.61
CA THR A 158 4.24 2.53 -6.07
C THR A 158 4.20 1.57 -7.26
N ASN A 159 5.14 1.70 -8.22
CA ASN A 159 5.25 0.77 -9.35
C ASN A 159 5.57 -0.66 -8.92
N ILE A 160 6.39 -0.84 -7.87
CA ILE A 160 6.67 -2.17 -7.32
C ILE A 160 5.40 -2.80 -6.74
N ILE A 161 4.59 -2.02 -6.02
CA ILE A 161 3.29 -2.47 -5.50
C ILE A 161 2.33 -2.77 -6.66
N ALA A 162 2.26 -1.89 -7.67
CA ALA A 162 1.43 -2.07 -8.86
C ALA A 162 1.77 -3.36 -9.62
N LEU A 163 3.07 -3.68 -9.76
CA LEU A 163 3.51 -4.93 -10.37
C LEU A 163 3.00 -6.14 -9.59
N SER A 164 3.06 -6.10 -8.26
CA SER A 164 2.55 -7.18 -7.42
C SER A 164 1.03 -7.35 -7.56
N ILE A 165 0.28 -6.24 -7.60
CA ILE A 165 -1.17 -6.27 -7.85
C ILE A 165 -1.48 -6.88 -9.23
N ARG A 166 -0.72 -6.52 -10.27
CA ARG A 166 -0.89 -7.12 -11.61
C ARG A 166 -0.64 -8.64 -11.64
N LEU A 167 0.32 -9.12 -10.83
CA LEU A 167 0.69 -10.53 -10.83
C LEU A 167 -0.24 -11.40 -9.97
N PHE A 168 -0.72 -10.86 -8.85
CA PHE A 168 -1.43 -11.63 -7.83
C PHE A 168 -2.87 -11.15 -7.55
N GLY A 169 -3.32 -10.15 -8.31
CA GLY A 169 -4.65 -9.56 -8.15
C GLY A 169 -4.74 -8.51 -7.04
N MET A 170 -5.88 -7.83 -6.96
CA MET A 170 -6.14 -6.79 -5.96
C MET A 170 -6.59 -7.42 -4.64
N ASN A 171 -5.64 -7.67 -3.74
CA ASN A 171 -5.89 -8.22 -2.42
C ASN A 171 -4.79 -7.81 -1.43
N PRO A 172 -5.04 -7.85 -0.09
CA PRO A 172 -4.08 -7.44 0.93
C PRO A 172 -2.73 -8.14 0.89
N LEU A 173 -2.69 -9.42 0.51
CA LEU A 173 -1.44 -10.15 0.37
C LEU A 173 -0.59 -9.56 -0.77
N SER A 174 -1.19 -9.30 -1.91
CA SER A 174 -0.46 -8.85 -3.08
C SER A 174 0.17 -7.48 -2.89
N TRP A 175 -0.52 -6.52 -2.31
CA TRP A 175 0.07 -5.19 -2.12
C TRP A 175 1.05 -5.10 -0.94
N ARG A 176 0.98 -6.01 0.07
CA ARG A 176 1.89 -6.05 1.22
C ARG A 176 3.16 -6.84 0.96
N LEU A 177 3.09 -7.84 0.08
CA LEU A 177 4.20 -8.76 -0.21
C LEU A 177 5.51 -8.04 -0.59
N PRO A 178 5.54 -7.03 -1.47
CA PRO A 178 6.78 -6.36 -1.83
C PRO A 178 7.44 -5.64 -0.66
N GLY A 179 6.67 -4.99 0.21
CA GLY A 179 7.17 -4.35 1.43
C GLY A 179 7.78 -5.36 2.40
N ALA A 180 7.12 -6.50 2.59
CA ALA A 180 7.63 -7.58 3.42
C ALA A 180 8.95 -8.17 2.88
N ILE A 181 9.05 -8.39 1.57
CA ILE A 181 10.29 -8.84 0.92
C ILE A 181 11.40 -7.81 1.14
N ALA A 182 11.12 -6.53 0.94
CA ALA A 182 12.10 -5.47 1.19
C ALA A 182 12.58 -5.46 2.64
N GLY A 183 11.68 -5.63 3.62
CA GLY A 183 12.01 -5.76 5.03
C GLY A 183 12.94 -6.93 5.32
N VAL A 184 12.64 -8.10 4.78
CA VAL A 184 13.50 -9.29 4.92
C VAL A 184 14.89 -9.06 4.30
N LEU A 185 14.96 -8.43 3.13
CA LEU A 185 16.22 -8.13 2.45
C LEU A 185 17.08 -7.08 3.18
N MET A 186 16.52 -6.24 4.03
CA MET A 186 17.31 -5.34 4.87
C MET A 186 18.23 -6.07 5.85
N LEU A 187 17.83 -7.25 6.35
CA LEU A 187 18.58 -8.00 7.35
C LEU A 187 19.98 -8.44 6.85
N PRO A 188 20.13 -9.13 5.71
CA PRO A 188 21.45 -9.49 5.20
C PRO A 188 22.30 -8.29 4.78
N VAL A 189 21.67 -7.20 4.32
CA VAL A 189 22.40 -5.96 3.98
C VAL A 189 22.97 -5.33 5.26
N LEU A 190 22.15 -5.21 6.32
CA LEU A 190 22.61 -4.70 7.60
C LEU A 190 23.69 -5.60 8.20
N TYR A 191 23.53 -6.93 8.14
CA TYR A 191 24.59 -7.86 8.54
C TYR A 191 25.90 -7.57 7.81
N GLY A 192 25.84 -7.36 6.51
CA GLY A 192 27.01 -7.01 5.69
C GLY A 192 27.68 -5.70 6.13
N ILE A 193 26.89 -4.66 6.42
CA ILE A 193 27.39 -3.37 6.94
C ILE A 193 28.10 -3.57 8.27
N LEU A 194 27.45 -4.23 9.23
CA LEU A 194 27.99 -4.46 10.56
C LEU A 194 29.26 -5.32 10.53
N LYS A 195 29.30 -6.32 9.62
CA LYS A 195 30.50 -7.14 9.42
C LYS A 195 31.67 -6.33 8.84
N LEU A 196 31.40 -5.37 7.97
CA LEU A 196 32.45 -4.45 7.47
C LEU A 196 33.00 -3.60 8.61
N LEU A 197 32.11 -3.05 9.46
CA LEU A 197 32.47 -2.13 10.55
C LEU A 197 33.18 -2.85 11.71
N PHE A 198 32.62 -3.93 12.22
CA PHE A 198 33.09 -4.60 13.43
C PHE A 198 34.05 -5.77 13.16
N LYS A 199 34.10 -6.29 11.92
CA LYS A 199 34.88 -7.47 11.52
C LYS A 199 34.59 -8.73 12.38
N ARG A 200 33.41 -8.79 13.02
CA ARG A 200 32.94 -9.85 13.90
C ARG A 200 31.58 -10.36 13.46
N ASN A 201 31.44 -11.70 13.36
CA ASN A 201 30.17 -12.31 12.91
C ASN A 201 29.10 -12.26 14.00
N ASP A 202 29.49 -12.44 15.25
CA ASP A 202 28.59 -12.43 16.41
C ASP A 202 27.91 -11.05 16.57
N LEU A 203 28.65 -9.95 16.54
CA LEU A 203 28.10 -8.59 16.61
C LEU A 203 27.21 -8.27 15.40
N SER A 204 27.60 -8.74 14.22
CA SER A 204 26.81 -8.54 13.01
C SER A 204 25.47 -9.29 13.08
N LEU A 205 25.49 -10.53 13.61
CA LEU A 205 24.28 -11.32 13.81
C LEU A 205 23.36 -10.68 14.85
N ILE A 206 23.92 -10.26 16.00
CA ILE A 206 23.15 -9.57 17.05
C ILE A 206 22.47 -8.31 16.50
N GLY A 207 23.20 -7.45 15.78
CA GLY A 207 22.63 -6.23 15.22
C GLY A 207 21.53 -6.49 14.20
N SER A 208 21.70 -7.51 13.33
CA SER A 208 20.65 -7.91 12.39
C SER A 208 19.44 -8.52 13.08
N PHE A 209 19.66 -9.29 14.15
CA PHE A 209 18.59 -9.84 14.97
C PHE A 209 17.81 -8.74 15.70
N LEU A 210 18.49 -7.71 16.21
CA LEU A 210 17.81 -6.57 16.83
C LEU A 210 16.89 -5.84 15.83
N LEU A 211 17.35 -5.65 14.58
CA LEU A 211 16.48 -5.10 13.54
C LEU A 211 15.32 -6.05 13.22
N ALA A 212 15.56 -7.35 13.13
CA ALA A 212 14.51 -8.34 12.87
C ALA A 212 13.44 -8.39 13.97
N ALA A 213 13.85 -8.12 15.23
CA ALA A 213 12.96 -8.06 16.39
C ALA A 213 12.39 -6.66 16.67
N ASP A 214 12.79 -5.64 15.90
CA ASP A 214 12.29 -4.28 16.08
C ASP A 214 10.84 -4.15 15.65
N PHE A 215 10.01 -3.65 16.57
CA PHE A 215 8.58 -3.51 16.33
C PHE A 215 8.27 -2.56 15.16
N MET A 216 9.01 -1.47 15.04
CA MET A 216 8.81 -0.49 13.97
C MET A 216 9.14 -1.10 12.61
N HIS A 217 10.27 -1.84 12.51
CA HIS A 217 10.67 -2.54 11.30
C HIS A 217 9.61 -3.57 10.87
N ILE A 218 9.12 -4.40 11.79
CA ILE A 218 8.07 -5.39 11.51
C ILE A 218 6.78 -4.68 11.05
N THR A 219 6.36 -3.63 11.76
CA THR A 219 5.09 -2.95 11.49
C THR A 219 5.11 -2.26 10.14
N THR A 220 6.18 -1.51 9.81
CA THR A 220 6.28 -0.79 8.54
C THR A 220 6.50 -1.72 7.34
N SER A 221 7.17 -2.85 7.53
CA SER A 221 7.45 -3.80 6.45
C SER A 221 6.24 -4.65 6.06
N ARG A 222 5.27 -4.85 6.95
CA ARG A 222 4.09 -5.69 6.69
C ARG A 222 2.89 -4.95 6.11
N ILE A 223 2.97 -3.64 5.94
CA ILE A 223 1.95 -2.80 5.30
C ILE A 223 2.50 -2.21 3.99
N ALA A 224 1.61 -1.87 3.05
CA ALA A 224 2.02 -1.34 1.76
C ALA A 224 2.35 0.14 1.84
N THR A 225 3.53 0.44 2.39
CA THR A 225 4.11 1.78 2.44
C THR A 225 5.38 1.85 1.59
N LEU A 226 5.90 3.04 1.34
CA LEU A 226 7.07 3.24 0.47
C LEU A 226 8.40 3.19 1.25
N GLU A 227 8.34 3.27 2.57
CA GLU A 227 9.48 3.26 3.48
C GLU A 227 10.38 2.04 3.29
N PRO A 228 9.87 0.80 3.28
CA PRO A 228 10.71 -0.39 3.17
C PRO A 228 11.60 -0.38 1.94
N PHE A 229 11.08 0.09 0.81
CA PHE A 229 11.86 0.18 -0.43
C PHE A 229 12.96 1.22 -0.31
N SER A 230 12.64 2.43 0.15
CA SER A 230 13.61 3.51 0.29
C SER A 230 14.72 3.13 1.27
N ILE A 231 14.38 2.56 2.44
CA ILE A 231 15.36 2.17 3.47
C ILE A 231 16.25 1.03 2.99
N LEU A 232 15.71 0.02 2.32
CA LEU A 232 16.50 -1.06 1.75
C LEU A 232 17.60 -0.51 0.83
N PHE A 233 17.23 0.38 -0.09
CA PHE A 233 18.19 0.94 -1.04
C PHE A 233 19.15 1.94 -0.39
N ILE A 234 18.75 2.67 0.66
CA ILE A 234 19.66 3.44 1.51
C ILE A 234 20.72 2.51 2.11
N LEU A 235 20.31 1.41 2.74
CA LEU A 235 21.25 0.46 3.32
C LEU A 235 22.21 -0.13 2.28
N CYS A 236 21.71 -0.50 1.10
CA CYS A 236 22.56 -0.96 0.00
C CYS A 236 23.57 0.11 -0.42
N SER A 237 23.14 1.36 -0.52
CA SER A 237 24.01 2.49 -0.86
C SER A 237 25.12 2.70 0.18
N PHE A 238 24.78 2.71 1.47
CA PHE A 238 25.77 2.81 2.56
C PHE A 238 26.71 1.61 2.61
N TYR A 239 26.23 0.41 2.34
CA TYR A 239 27.10 -0.77 2.26
C TYR A 239 28.24 -0.59 1.25
N TRP A 240 27.93 -0.10 0.06
CA TRP A 240 28.93 0.14 -0.98
C TRP A 240 29.81 1.35 -0.67
N MET A 241 29.25 2.40 -0.04
CA MET A 241 30.03 3.55 0.43
C MET A 241 31.03 3.14 1.51
N PHE A 242 30.64 2.33 2.49
CA PHE A 242 31.56 1.79 3.49
C PHE A 242 32.67 0.95 2.85
N LYS A 243 32.34 0.10 1.88
CA LYS A 243 33.36 -0.65 1.14
C LYS A 243 34.36 0.27 0.45
N TYR A 244 33.88 1.38 -0.13
CA TYR A 244 34.76 2.37 -0.74
C TYR A 244 35.64 3.06 0.30
N CYS A 245 35.06 3.59 1.36
CA CYS A 245 35.80 4.34 2.38
C CYS A 245 36.83 3.48 3.13
N MET A 246 36.55 2.20 3.35
CA MET A 246 37.45 1.26 4.05
C MET A 246 38.49 0.60 3.15
N SER A 247 38.41 0.80 1.84
CA SER A 247 39.40 0.27 0.91
C SER A 247 40.61 1.20 0.80
N SER A 248 41.83 0.63 0.84
CA SER A 248 43.06 1.37 0.60
C SER A 248 43.29 1.51 -0.91
N PHE A 249 43.62 2.71 -1.39
CA PHE A 249 44.01 2.95 -2.81
C PHE A 249 45.32 2.29 -3.18
N TYR A 250 46.18 1.98 -2.23
CA TYR A 250 47.44 1.29 -2.48
C TYR A 250 47.26 -0.20 -2.78
N THR A 251 46.20 -0.80 -2.26
CA THR A 251 45.93 -2.25 -2.38
C THR A 251 44.78 -2.59 -3.30
N LEU A 252 43.86 -1.64 -3.53
CA LEU A 252 42.65 -1.87 -4.34
C LEU A 252 42.85 -1.24 -5.73
N PRO A 253 42.65 -1.99 -6.83
CA PRO A 253 42.62 -1.41 -8.16
C PRO A 253 41.60 -0.25 -8.26
N MET A 254 41.96 0.85 -8.88
CA MET A 254 41.11 2.03 -9.03
C MET A 254 39.72 1.69 -9.61
N GLN A 255 39.67 0.75 -10.56
CA GLN A 255 38.41 0.25 -11.14
C GLN A 255 37.43 -0.27 -10.12
N LYS A 256 37.88 -1.05 -9.10
CA LYS A 256 37.02 -1.55 -8.04
C LYS A 256 36.52 -0.43 -7.13
N GLY A 257 37.33 0.58 -6.83
CA GLY A 257 36.90 1.77 -6.10
C GLY A 257 35.79 2.54 -6.81
N ILE A 258 35.96 2.74 -8.13
CA ILE A 258 34.90 3.38 -8.95
C ILE A 258 33.62 2.56 -8.97
N ILE A 259 33.70 1.22 -9.08
CA ILE A 259 32.52 0.36 -9.05
C ILE A 259 31.76 0.52 -7.72
N TYR A 260 32.47 0.58 -6.58
CA TYR A 260 31.81 0.78 -5.29
C TYR A 260 31.08 2.11 -5.19
N LEU A 261 31.68 3.21 -5.67
CA LEU A 261 31.02 4.51 -5.75
C LEU A 261 29.82 4.49 -6.70
N LEU A 262 29.98 3.87 -7.87
CA LEU A 262 28.90 3.76 -8.84
C LEU A 262 27.70 3.01 -8.26
N LEU A 263 27.94 1.86 -7.61
CA LEU A 263 26.89 1.09 -6.96
C LEU A 263 26.22 1.86 -5.81
N SER A 264 27.02 2.57 -4.99
CA SER A 264 26.47 3.44 -3.95
C SER A 264 25.57 4.52 -4.55
N GLY A 265 25.98 5.19 -5.62
CA GLY A 265 25.20 6.21 -6.31
C GLY A 265 23.92 5.65 -6.96
N ILE A 266 24.01 4.47 -7.61
CA ILE A 266 22.85 3.81 -8.22
C ILE A 266 21.80 3.49 -7.15
N PHE A 267 22.19 2.83 -6.07
CA PHE A 267 21.25 2.48 -5.00
C PHE A 267 20.65 3.71 -4.32
N MET A 268 21.43 4.80 -4.19
CA MET A 268 20.88 6.05 -3.68
C MET A 268 19.86 6.67 -4.65
N GLY A 269 20.13 6.66 -5.94
CA GLY A 269 19.17 7.11 -6.97
C GLY A 269 17.89 6.29 -6.94
N ILE A 270 17.99 4.96 -6.81
CA ILE A 270 16.83 4.06 -6.66
C ILE A 270 16.04 4.39 -5.39
N SER A 271 16.72 4.63 -4.26
CA SER A 271 16.06 5.03 -3.01
C SER A 271 15.25 6.32 -3.16
N ILE A 272 15.87 7.37 -3.75
CA ILE A 272 15.20 8.65 -4.01
C ILE A 272 14.00 8.45 -4.94
N SER A 273 14.14 7.58 -5.94
CA SER A 273 13.05 7.25 -6.86
C SER A 273 11.89 6.48 -6.20
N ALA A 274 12.14 5.84 -5.05
CA ALA A 274 11.08 5.19 -4.26
C ALA A 274 10.39 6.17 -3.29
N LYS A 275 11.14 7.02 -2.60
CA LYS A 275 10.62 8.04 -1.69
C LYS A 275 11.61 9.19 -1.49
N TRP A 276 11.12 10.42 -1.35
CA TRP A 276 11.93 11.62 -1.14
C TRP A 276 12.87 11.54 0.08
N THR A 277 12.56 10.69 1.06
CA THR A 277 13.40 10.49 2.25
C THR A 277 14.82 10.04 1.91
N GLY A 278 15.03 9.38 0.75
CA GLY A 278 16.36 9.07 0.22
C GLY A 278 17.27 10.28 0.06
N CYS A 279 16.72 11.48 -0.20
CA CYS A 279 17.51 12.71 -0.32
C CYS A 279 18.25 13.06 0.97
N TYR A 280 17.65 12.82 2.14
CA TYR A 280 18.33 13.09 3.42
C TYR A 280 19.52 12.15 3.63
N ALA A 281 19.38 10.89 3.24
CA ALA A 281 20.49 9.94 3.30
C ALA A 281 21.62 10.29 2.31
N ALA A 282 21.30 10.87 1.16
CA ALA A 282 22.28 11.32 0.18
C ALA A 282 23.21 12.40 0.74
N VAL A 283 22.71 13.28 1.60
CA VAL A 283 23.55 14.27 2.31
C VAL A 283 24.58 13.56 3.19
N GLY A 284 24.18 12.53 3.92
CA GLY A 284 25.10 11.72 4.74
C GLY A 284 26.19 11.05 3.89
N LEU A 285 25.81 10.48 2.73
CA LEU A 285 26.78 9.91 1.80
C LEU A 285 27.77 10.94 1.25
N ALA A 286 27.29 12.12 0.91
CA ALA A 286 28.15 13.21 0.43
C ALA A 286 29.18 13.61 1.50
N ILE A 287 28.75 13.75 2.75
CA ILE A 287 29.65 14.06 3.88
C ILE A 287 30.70 12.95 4.01
N MET A 288 30.32 11.69 3.98
CA MET A 288 31.26 10.55 4.04
C MET A 288 32.27 10.59 2.89
N LEU A 289 31.82 10.84 1.67
CA LEU A 289 32.67 10.90 0.49
C LEU A 289 33.72 12.02 0.61
N PHE A 290 33.28 13.24 0.88
CA PHE A 290 34.18 14.40 0.99
C PHE A 290 35.14 14.28 2.17
N THR A 291 34.69 13.80 3.33
CA THR A 291 35.56 13.52 4.47
C THR A 291 36.62 12.50 4.12
N ASN A 292 36.25 11.41 3.44
CA ASN A 292 37.20 10.41 3.00
C ASN A 292 38.22 10.97 2.00
N TRP A 293 37.81 11.82 1.06
CA TRP A 293 38.73 12.46 0.12
C TRP A 293 39.69 13.42 0.81
N ILE A 294 39.24 14.23 1.75
CA ILE A 294 40.08 15.13 2.55
C ILE A 294 41.12 14.34 3.32
N GLN A 295 40.72 13.25 4.00
CA GLN A 295 41.63 12.38 4.76
C GLN A 295 42.72 11.80 3.82
N ARG A 296 42.37 11.27 2.68
CA ARG A 296 43.30 10.72 1.67
C ARG A 296 44.25 11.79 1.10
N TYR A 297 43.76 12.99 0.87
CA TYR A 297 44.59 14.08 0.43
C TYR A 297 45.63 14.50 1.48
N LEU A 298 45.21 14.53 2.76
CA LEU A 298 46.11 14.83 3.89
C LEU A 298 47.18 13.72 4.08
N GLU A 299 46.80 12.45 3.90
CA GLU A 299 47.74 11.32 3.92
C GLU A 299 48.74 11.37 2.79
N TYR A 300 48.32 11.78 1.59
CA TYR A 300 49.21 11.92 0.43
C TYR A 300 50.24 13.06 0.57
N LYS A 301 49.91 14.09 1.34
CA LYS A 301 50.83 15.21 1.60
C LYS A 301 51.89 14.94 2.66
N LYS A 302 51.71 13.94 3.49
CA LYS A 302 52.71 13.49 4.47
C LYS A 302 53.73 12.55 3.83
#